data_b41149a97dc9846b3c2c3c6d5f1990db
#
_entry.id   b41149a97dc9846b3c2c3c6d5f1990db
#
_cell.length_a   1.000
_cell.length_b   1.000
_cell.length_c   1.000
_cell.angle_alpha   90.00
_cell.angle_beta   90.00
_cell.angle_gamma   90.00
#
_symmetry.space_group_name_H-M   'P 1'
#
loop_
_entity.id
_entity.type
_entity.pdbx_description
1 polymer ?
#
loop_
_entity_poly.entity_id
_entity_poly.type
_entity_poly.pdbx_seq_one_letter_code
_entity_poly.pdbx_strand_id
1 'polypeptide(L)'
;RGSTWQCCPGLLVYRRDIAMDVSGTDDPEAIGEKVKDWDTMKATAEELKAKGYYTFASYADTFRLYGNSIGDSWVKQGETVINVDQKIMDWISDSKEWLDAGYLDKTVKGQWNDDWNKSMGSASKVFAFLFPAWGIDFTLKPNWDGDAGAWAVTNPPQEYNWGGSYVHA
;
A
#
# COMPACT_ATOMS: atom_id res chain seq x y z
N ARG A 1 -29.41 6.71 7.12
CA ARG A 1 -28.54 5.81 7.87
C ARG A 1 -28.33 4.55 7.06
N GLY A 2 -27.15 3.92 7.15
CA GLY A 2 -26.85 2.67 6.48
C GLY A 2 -26.20 1.70 7.45
N SER A 3 -26.32 0.41 7.18
CA SER A 3 -25.62 -0.65 7.91
C SER A 3 -24.53 -1.23 7.04
N THR A 4 -23.32 -1.39 7.60
CA THR A 4 -22.21 -2.06 6.93
C THR A 4 -22.51 -3.56 6.82
N TRP A 5 -22.35 -4.13 5.63
CA TRP A 5 -22.46 -5.55 5.41
C TRP A 5 -21.12 -6.20 5.02
N GLN A 6 -20.13 -5.40 4.70
CA GLN A 6 -18.80 -5.86 4.33
C GLN A 6 -17.72 -5.08 5.12
N CYS A 7 -16.75 -5.80 5.67
CA CYS A 7 -15.57 -5.25 6.29
C CYS A 7 -14.35 -5.49 5.39
N CYS A 8 -13.58 -4.44 5.10
CA CYS A 8 -12.42 -4.50 4.22
C CYS A 8 -11.17 -4.00 4.97
N PRO A 9 -10.64 -4.79 5.93
CA PRO A 9 -9.42 -4.40 6.63
C PRO A 9 -8.26 -4.29 5.64
N GLY A 10 -7.43 -3.27 5.86
CA GLY A 10 -6.19 -3.09 5.11
C GLY A 10 -5.09 -3.98 5.67
N LEU A 11 -4.21 -4.43 4.81
CA LEU A 11 -3.05 -5.24 5.15
C LEU A 11 -1.88 -4.90 4.21
N LEU A 12 -0.66 -5.20 4.65
CA LEU A 12 0.54 -5.14 3.83
C LEU A 12 0.89 -6.56 3.39
N VAL A 13 0.91 -6.78 2.08
CA VAL A 13 1.31 -8.04 1.45
C VAL A 13 2.70 -7.86 0.87
N TYR A 14 3.62 -8.77 1.14
CA TYR A 14 5.01 -8.64 0.69
C TYR A 14 5.57 -9.93 0.09
N ARG A 15 6.58 -9.78 -0.75
CA ARG A 15 7.38 -10.85 -1.37
C ARG A 15 8.37 -11.43 -0.37
N ARG A 16 8.22 -12.73 -0.06
CA ARG A 16 9.11 -13.44 0.87
C ARG A 16 10.55 -13.53 0.37
N ASP A 17 10.74 -13.77 -0.92
CA ASP A 17 12.07 -13.85 -1.52
C ASP A 17 12.83 -12.51 -1.44
N ILE A 18 12.14 -11.40 -1.67
CA ILE A 18 12.73 -10.04 -1.53
C ILE A 18 13.03 -9.75 -0.05
N ALA A 19 12.10 -10.10 0.87
CA ALA A 19 12.32 -9.96 2.30
C ALA A 19 13.55 -10.74 2.76
N MET A 20 13.69 -11.98 2.33
CA MET A 20 14.84 -12.83 2.65
C MET A 20 16.13 -12.25 2.11
N ASP A 21 16.13 -11.77 0.86
CA ASP A 21 17.33 -11.17 0.25
C ASP A 21 17.75 -9.89 0.98
N VAL A 22 16.83 -9.02 1.35
CA VAL A 22 17.12 -7.70 1.94
C VAL A 22 17.35 -7.78 3.44
N SER A 23 16.53 -8.53 4.16
CA SER A 23 16.49 -8.54 5.63
C SER A 23 17.03 -9.83 6.26
N GLY A 24 17.32 -10.86 5.44
CA GLY A 24 17.74 -12.18 5.95
C GLY A 24 16.64 -12.96 6.65
N THR A 25 15.40 -12.48 6.57
CA THR A 25 14.21 -13.13 7.13
C THR A 25 12.99 -12.82 6.29
N ASP A 26 12.05 -13.75 6.22
CA ASP A 26 10.74 -13.59 5.61
C ASP A 26 9.59 -13.77 6.62
N ASP A 27 9.93 -13.80 7.92
CA ASP A 27 8.98 -13.94 9.00
C ASP A 27 8.05 -12.73 9.11
N PRO A 28 6.71 -12.92 9.15
CA PRO A 28 5.77 -11.81 9.15
C PRO A 28 5.86 -10.88 10.35
N GLU A 29 6.25 -11.36 11.53
CA GLU A 29 6.40 -10.52 12.72
C GLU A 29 7.66 -9.67 12.59
N ALA A 30 8.78 -10.27 12.16
CA ALA A 30 10.03 -9.57 11.94
C ALA A 30 9.92 -8.51 10.83
N ILE A 31 9.23 -8.80 9.74
CA ILE A 31 8.95 -7.82 8.69
C ILE A 31 7.96 -6.76 9.19
N GLY A 32 6.97 -7.13 10.00
CA GLY A 32 6.06 -6.19 10.65
C GLY A 32 6.77 -5.11 11.45
N GLU A 33 7.81 -5.46 12.22
CA GLU A 33 8.63 -4.50 12.94
C GLU A 33 9.41 -3.53 12.03
N LYS A 34 9.81 -3.98 10.85
CA LYS A 34 10.51 -3.15 9.85
C LYS A 34 9.59 -2.17 9.11
N VAL A 35 8.28 -2.36 9.19
CA VAL A 35 7.29 -1.56 8.45
C VAL A 35 6.18 -1.00 9.36
N LYS A 36 6.37 -1.01 10.67
CA LYS A 36 5.35 -0.66 11.68
C LYS A 36 4.96 0.82 11.70
N ASP A 37 5.81 1.70 11.21
CA ASP A 37 5.58 3.13 11.10
C ASP A 37 6.34 3.71 9.90
N TRP A 38 6.14 5.00 9.62
CA TRP A 38 6.75 5.64 8.45
C TRP A 38 8.27 5.73 8.53
N ASP A 39 8.86 5.88 9.71
CA ASP A 39 10.31 5.97 9.87
C ASP A 39 10.98 4.63 9.59
N THR A 40 10.45 3.55 10.16
CA THR A 40 10.94 2.18 9.92
C THR A 40 10.67 1.73 8.47
N MET A 41 9.53 2.11 7.90
CA MET A 41 9.20 1.86 6.49
C MET A 41 10.19 2.57 5.56
N LYS A 42 10.57 3.82 5.86
CA LYS A 42 11.55 4.57 5.06
C LYS A 42 12.95 3.94 5.15
N ALA A 43 13.37 3.53 6.35
CA ALA A 43 14.63 2.81 6.51
C ALA A 43 14.64 1.49 5.70
N THR A 44 13.53 0.76 5.72
CA THR A 44 13.37 -0.46 4.90
C THR A 44 13.37 -0.15 3.39
N ALA A 45 12.79 0.98 2.97
CA ALA A 45 12.82 1.43 1.56
C ALA A 45 14.25 1.74 1.09
N GLU A 46 15.09 2.28 1.96
CA GLU A 46 16.52 2.49 1.68
C GLU A 46 17.27 1.18 1.49
N GLU A 47 17.04 0.19 2.38
CA GLU A 47 17.60 -1.16 2.26
C GLU A 47 17.18 -1.84 0.95
N LEU A 48 15.88 -1.78 0.62
CA LEU A 48 15.31 -2.32 -0.62
C LEU A 48 15.95 -1.70 -1.86
N LYS A 49 16.01 -0.37 -1.89
CA LYS A 49 16.59 0.38 -3.00
C LYS A 49 18.07 0.04 -3.20
N ALA A 50 18.84 -0.12 -2.12
CA ALA A 50 20.26 -0.48 -2.20
C ALA A 50 20.49 -1.81 -2.94
N LYS A 51 19.49 -2.71 -2.93
CA LYS A 51 19.47 -3.98 -3.66
C LYS A 51 18.72 -3.94 -5.00
N GLY A 52 18.21 -2.77 -5.38
CA GLY A 52 17.52 -2.56 -6.67
C GLY A 52 16.05 -2.95 -6.66
N TYR A 53 15.42 -2.99 -5.49
CA TYR A 53 13.99 -3.21 -5.33
C TYR A 53 13.23 -1.90 -5.10
N TYR A 54 11.94 -1.93 -5.38
CA TYR A 54 10.99 -0.87 -5.03
C TYR A 54 10.16 -1.29 -3.81
N THR A 55 9.83 -0.35 -2.96
CA THR A 55 8.97 -0.62 -1.80
C THR A 55 7.54 -0.90 -2.24
N PHE A 56 6.97 0.00 -3.05
CA PHE A 56 5.63 -0.12 -3.63
C PHE A 56 5.66 0.10 -5.14
N ALA A 57 4.61 -0.35 -5.82
CA ALA A 57 4.48 -0.19 -7.25
C ALA A 57 4.28 1.28 -7.66
N SER A 58 3.45 2.02 -6.91
CA SER A 58 3.13 3.41 -7.25
C SER A 58 2.85 4.26 -6.02
N TYR A 59 2.83 5.58 -6.21
CA TYR A 59 2.42 6.53 -5.17
C TYR A 59 0.95 6.34 -4.71
N ALA A 60 0.10 5.79 -5.58
CA ALA A 60 -1.30 5.54 -5.24
C ALA A 60 -1.48 4.43 -4.19
N ASP A 61 -0.50 3.54 -4.04
CA ASP A 61 -0.56 2.44 -3.06
C ASP A 61 -0.69 2.95 -1.62
N THR A 62 -0.05 4.08 -1.30
CA THR A 62 -0.04 4.64 0.05
C THR A 62 -1.24 5.55 0.37
N PHE A 63 -2.07 5.92 -0.63
CA PHE A 63 -3.13 6.91 -0.44
C PHE A 63 -4.08 6.59 0.73
N ARG A 64 -4.45 5.31 0.90
CA ARG A 64 -5.39 4.92 1.95
C ARG A 64 -4.88 5.15 3.36
N LEU A 65 -3.57 5.08 3.56
CA LEU A 65 -2.97 5.35 4.86
C LEU A 65 -3.21 6.81 5.30
N TYR A 66 -3.15 7.75 4.38
CA TYR A 66 -3.44 9.16 4.63
C TYR A 66 -4.94 9.46 4.56
N GLY A 67 -5.60 8.98 3.51
CA GLY A 67 -7.01 9.28 3.23
C GLY A 67 -7.97 8.82 4.31
N ASN A 68 -7.68 7.72 5.00
CA ASN A 68 -8.52 7.22 6.09
C ASN A 68 -8.35 8.00 7.41
N SER A 69 -7.32 8.82 7.53
CA SER A 69 -7.08 9.68 8.69
C SER A 69 -7.60 11.12 8.52
N ILE A 70 -8.28 11.41 7.41
CA ILE A 70 -8.92 12.71 7.18
C ILE A 70 -10.12 12.84 8.13
N GLY A 71 -10.11 13.92 8.93
CA GLY A 71 -11.18 14.21 9.88
C GLY A 71 -12.32 15.05 9.30
N ASP A 72 -12.03 15.87 8.30
CA ASP A 72 -12.96 16.85 7.75
C ASP A 72 -13.53 16.41 6.39
N SER A 73 -14.74 16.88 6.09
CA SER A 73 -15.36 16.69 4.78
C SER A 73 -14.63 17.47 3.70
N TRP A 74 -14.55 16.92 2.48
CA TRP A 74 -14.01 17.62 1.30
C TRP A 74 -14.76 18.91 0.97
N VAL A 75 -16.06 18.94 1.28
CA VAL A 75 -16.90 20.14 1.18
C VAL A 75 -17.69 20.24 2.46
N LYS A 76 -17.54 21.33 3.21
CA LYS A 76 -18.33 21.58 4.43
C LYS A 76 -19.76 21.95 4.06
N GLN A 77 -20.70 21.57 4.91
CA GLN A 77 -22.11 21.85 4.67
C GLN A 77 -22.37 23.37 4.55
N GLY A 78 -22.95 23.78 3.43
CA GLY A 78 -23.23 25.19 3.13
C GLY A 78 -22.08 25.95 2.46
N GLU A 79 -20.94 25.31 2.21
CA GLU A 79 -19.80 25.89 1.49
C GLU A 79 -19.74 25.34 0.06
N THR A 80 -19.14 26.15 -0.84
CA THR A 80 -18.90 25.77 -2.24
C THR A 80 -17.41 25.58 -2.53
N VAL A 81 -16.57 25.69 -1.51
CA VAL A 81 -15.10 25.61 -1.62
C VAL A 81 -14.64 24.22 -1.18
N ILE A 82 -13.74 23.62 -1.96
CA ILE A 82 -13.11 22.35 -1.61
C ILE A 82 -12.17 22.59 -0.42
N ASN A 83 -12.37 21.82 0.63
CA ASN A 83 -11.47 21.75 1.78
C ASN A 83 -10.43 20.66 1.55
N VAL A 84 -9.19 21.05 1.28
CA VAL A 84 -8.09 20.09 1.15
C VAL A 84 -7.45 19.90 2.52
N ASP A 85 -7.66 18.74 3.11
CA ASP A 85 -7.06 18.37 4.39
C ASP A 85 -5.52 18.32 4.28
N GLN A 86 -4.83 18.73 5.35
CA GLN A 86 -3.37 18.71 5.40
C GLN A 86 -2.80 17.31 5.13
N LYS A 87 -3.49 16.25 5.54
CA LYS A 87 -3.12 14.85 5.26
C LYS A 87 -2.96 14.55 3.76
N ILE A 88 -3.76 15.19 2.91
CA ILE A 88 -3.64 15.03 1.46
C ILE A 88 -2.40 15.75 0.95
N MET A 89 -2.09 16.92 1.49
CA MET A 89 -0.86 17.65 1.14
C MET A 89 0.38 16.89 1.59
N ASP A 90 0.34 16.27 2.78
CA ASP A 90 1.40 15.42 3.30
C ASP A 90 1.61 14.21 2.36
N TRP A 91 0.53 13.52 1.98
CA TRP A 91 0.62 12.40 1.02
C TRP A 91 1.24 12.82 -0.33
N ILE A 92 0.88 13.99 -0.87
CA ILE A 92 1.47 14.50 -2.11
C ILE A 92 2.97 14.74 -1.95
N SER A 93 3.36 15.37 -0.83
CA SER A 93 4.75 15.67 -0.50
C SER A 93 5.59 14.40 -0.36
N ASP A 94 5.11 13.46 0.46
CA ASP A 94 5.80 12.20 0.72
C ASP A 94 5.85 11.32 -0.54
N SER A 95 4.77 11.29 -1.33
CA SER A 95 4.76 10.59 -2.62
C SER A 95 5.81 11.12 -3.59
N LYS A 96 5.97 12.44 -3.63
CA LYS A 96 7.03 13.07 -4.44
C LYS A 96 8.42 12.72 -3.93
N GLU A 97 8.64 12.80 -2.62
CA GLU A 97 9.92 12.43 -2.00
C GLU A 97 10.27 10.98 -2.32
N TRP A 98 9.34 10.05 -2.14
CA TRP A 98 9.55 8.63 -2.40
C TRP A 98 9.81 8.32 -3.87
N LEU A 99 9.15 9.02 -4.79
CA LEU A 99 9.43 8.91 -6.22
C LEU A 99 10.84 9.43 -6.56
N ASP A 100 11.21 10.58 -6.05
CA ASP A 100 12.51 11.21 -6.30
C ASP A 100 13.65 10.36 -5.69
N ALA A 101 13.41 9.81 -4.50
CA ALA A 101 14.33 8.87 -3.85
C ALA A 101 14.46 7.53 -4.58
N GLY A 102 13.52 7.15 -5.43
CA GLY A 102 13.51 5.88 -6.18
C GLY A 102 13.03 4.69 -5.36
N TYR A 103 12.18 4.91 -4.36
CA TYR A 103 11.54 3.85 -3.57
C TYR A 103 10.29 3.29 -4.24
N LEU A 104 9.75 4.00 -5.24
CA LEU A 104 8.58 3.61 -6.03
C LEU A 104 8.98 3.38 -7.49
N ASP A 105 8.23 2.49 -8.18
CA ASP A 105 8.45 2.29 -9.61
C ASP A 105 7.85 3.46 -10.41
N LYS A 106 8.72 4.25 -11.03
CA LYS A 106 8.32 5.43 -11.82
C LYS A 106 7.53 5.08 -13.08
N THR A 107 7.53 3.83 -13.51
CA THR A 107 6.81 3.39 -14.71
C THR A 107 5.34 3.12 -14.42
N VAL A 108 4.99 2.78 -13.18
CA VAL A 108 3.62 2.50 -12.75
C VAL A 108 2.94 3.81 -12.32
N LYS A 109 1.93 4.24 -13.07
CA LYS A 109 1.28 5.55 -12.90
C LYS A 109 0.10 5.58 -11.94
N GLY A 110 -0.27 4.45 -11.34
CA GLY A 110 -1.39 4.36 -10.40
C GLY A 110 -1.78 2.92 -10.16
N GLN A 111 -2.81 2.72 -9.35
CA GLN A 111 -3.39 1.39 -9.07
C GLN A 111 -4.44 0.99 -10.11
N TRP A 112 -4.76 -0.31 -10.16
CA TRP A 112 -5.88 -0.89 -10.91
C TRP A 112 -5.75 -0.76 -12.43
N ASN A 113 -4.53 -0.69 -12.94
CA ASN A 113 -4.21 -0.73 -14.36
C ASN A 113 -3.25 -1.89 -14.69
N ASP A 114 -3.03 -2.15 -15.98
CA ASP A 114 -2.22 -3.28 -16.42
C ASP A 114 -0.77 -3.24 -15.91
N ASP A 115 -0.16 -2.05 -15.82
CA ASP A 115 1.22 -1.92 -15.35
C ASP A 115 1.33 -2.22 -13.85
N TRP A 116 0.35 -1.77 -13.07
CA TRP A 116 0.25 -2.09 -11.65
C TRP A 116 -0.01 -3.59 -11.44
N ASN A 117 -0.89 -4.19 -12.23
CA ASN A 117 -1.15 -5.63 -12.17
C ASN A 117 0.12 -6.44 -12.53
N LYS A 118 0.85 -6.07 -13.58
CA LYS A 118 2.12 -6.71 -13.96
C LYS A 118 3.18 -6.59 -12.87
N SER A 119 3.15 -5.54 -12.06
CA SER A 119 4.11 -5.36 -10.97
C SER A 119 3.96 -6.37 -9.83
N MET A 120 2.90 -7.19 -9.84
CA MET A 120 2.72 -8.34 -8.93
C MET A 120 3.36 -9.63 -9.45
N GLY A 121 3.76 -9.70 -10.73
CA GLY A 121 4.37 -10.89 -11.32
C GLY A 121 5.76 -11.22 -10.74
N SER A 122 6.20 -12.47 -10.94
CA SER A 122 7.46 -13.00 -10.38
C SER A 122 8.71 -12.25 -10.83
N ALA A 123 8.70 -11.71 -12.04
CA ALA A 123 9.79 -10.90 -12.61
C ALA A 123 9.87 -9.47 -12.03
N SER A 124 8.85 -9.04 -11.29
CA SER A 124 8.80 -7.70 -10.70
C SER A 124 9.79 -7.55 -9.55
N LYS A 125 10.24 -6.31 -9.36
CA LYS A 125 11.10 -5.90 -8.25
C LYS A 125 10.35 -5.15 -7.15
N VAL A 126 9.03 -5.18 -7.16
CA VAL A 126 8.19 -4.55 -6.14
C VAL A 126 8.09 -5.46 -4.91
N PHE A 127 8.45 -4.90 -3.76
CA PHE A 127 8.48 -5.63 -2.49
C PHE A 127 7.08 -5.87 -1.93
N ALA A 128 6.25 -4.83 -1.88
CA ALA A 128 4.99 -4.90 -1.15
C ALA A 128 3.84 -4.14 -1.82
N PHE A 129 2.63 -4.52 -1.42
CA PHE A 129 1.37 -3.86 -1.78
C PHE A 129 0.52 -3.65 -0.53
N LEU A 130 -0.23 -2.55 -0.54
CA LEU A 130 -1.24 -2.27 0.48
C LEU A 130 -2.60 -2.68 -0.09
N PHE A 131 -3.14 -3.77 0.40
CA PHE A 131 -4.38 -4.38 -0.08
C PHE A 131 -5.51 -4.35 0.93
N PRO A 132 -6.77 -4.34 0.47
CA PRO A 132 -7.87 -4.89 1.25
C PRO A 132 -7.74 -6.42 1.31
N ALA A 133 -8.33 -7.05 2.32
CA ALA A 133 -8.26 -8.51 2.47
C ALA A 133 -8.72 -9.27 1.20
N TRP A 134 -9.75 -8.77 0.50
CA TRP A 134 -10.21 -9.34 -0.77
C TRP A 134 -9.20 -9.17 -1.93
N GLY A 135 -8.28 -8.23 -1.85
CA GLY A 135 -7.27 -7.98 -2.89
C GLY A 135 -6.34 -9.16 -3.13
N ILE A 136 -6.17 -10.03 -2.13
CA ILE A 136 -5.37 -11.25 -2.28
C ILE A 136 -5.99 -12.17 -3.34
N ASP A 137 -7.28 -12.45 -3.24
CA ASP A 137 -7.93 -13.38 -4.15
C ASP A 137 -8.28 -12.75 -5.52
N PHE A 138 -8.73 -11.50 -5.53
CA PHE A 138 -9.20 -10.84 -6.74
C PHE A 138 -8.11 -10.13 -7.54
N THR A 139 -6.96 -9.86 -6.94
CA THR A 139 -5.91 -9.07 -7.60
C THR A 139 -4.55 -9.75 -7.57
N LEU A 140 -4.06 -10.14 -6.39
CA LEU A 140 -2.73 -10.72 -6.28
C LEU A 140 -2.63 -12.08 -6.95
N LYS A 141 -3.49 -13.03 -6.59
CA LYS A 141 -3.46 -14.39 -7.14
C LYS A 141 -3.59 -14.45 -8.66
N PRO A 142 -4.52 -13.70 -9.30
CA PRO A 142 -4.63 -13.73 -10.76
C PRO A 142 -3.41 -13.14 -11.50
N ASN A 143 -2.64 -12.29 -10.87
CA ASN A 143 -1.47 -11.62 -11.47
C ASN A 143 -0.13 -12.23 -11.04
N TRP A 144 -0.14 -13.20 -10.13
CA TRP A 144 1.06 -13.93 -9.71
C TRP A 144 1.30 -15.16 -10.58
N ASP A 145 2.45 -15.24 -11.21
CA ASP A 145 2.87 -16.30 -12.12
C ASP A 145 4.02 -17.19 -11.57
N GLY A 146 4.34 -17.03 -10.29
CA GLY A 146 5.37 -17.82 -9.62
C GLY A 146 4.79 -18.91 -8.68
N ASP A 147 5.65 -19.43 -7.81
CA ASP A 147 5.30 -20.51 -6.90
C ASP A 147 4.33 -20.09 -5.79
N ALA A 148 3.53 -21.04 -5.32
CA ALA A 148 2.65 -20.85 -4.18
C ALA A 148 3.47 -20.58 -2.90
N GLY A 149 2.96 -19.70 -2.02
CA GLY A 149 3.63 -19.35 -0.76
C GLY A 149 4.71 -18.26 -0.88
N ALA A 150 4.92 -17.69 -2.05
CA ALA A 150 5.88 -16.61 -2.28
C ALA A 150 5.51 -15.27 -1.62
N TRP A 151 4.28 -15.12 -1.18
CA TRP A 151 3.77 -13.93 -0.53
C TRP A 151 3.40 -14.20 0.93
N ALA A 152 3.61 -13.20 1.77
CA ALA A 152 3.15 -13.18 3.15
C ALA A 152 2.43 -11.87 3.47
N VAL A 153 1.79 -11.84 4.63
CA VAL A 153 0.98 -10.70 5.10
C VAL A 153 1.49 -10.26 6.46
N THR A 154 1.58 -8.96 6.66
CA THR A 154 1.84 -8.35 7.96
C THR A 154 0.97 -7.09 8.14
N ASN A 155 1.04 -6.48 9.32
CA ASN A 155 0.34 -5.23 9.59
C ASN A 155 0.96 -4.09 8.76
N PRO A 156 0.12 -3.17 8.24
CA PRO A 156 0.60 -1.94 7.60
C PRO A 156 1.17 -0.96 8.65
N PRO A 157 1.88 0.10 8.23
CA PRO A 157 2.46 1.09 9.15
C PRO A 157 1.42 1.86 9.99
N GLN A 158 0.18 1.81 9.60
CA GLN A 158 -0.98 2.24 10.39
C GLN A 158 -2.24 1.51 9.95
N GLU A 159 -3.21 1.38 10.84
CA GLU A 159 -4.50 0.79 10.49
C GLU A 159 -5.24 1.60 9.43
N TYR A 160 -5.81 0.93 8.45
CA TYR A 160 -6.66 1.54 7.45
C TYR A 160 -7.72 0.55 6.95
N ASN A 161 -8.77 1.10 6.36
CA ASN A 161 -9.83 0.33 5.73
C ASN A 161 -9.99 0.75 4.27
N TRP A 162 -10.30 -0.20 3.40
CA TRP A 162 -10.62 0.07 1.99
C TRP A 162 -12.07 0.52 1.78
N GLY A 163 -12.72 0.96 2.83
CA GLY A 163 -14.15 1.24 2.85
C GLY A 163 -14.97 -0.02 3.13
N GLY A 164 -16.25 0.10 3.05
CA GLY A 164 -17.19 -0.98 3.24
C GLY A 164 -18.42 -0.77 2.37
N SER A 165 -19.16 -1.84 2.14
CA SER A 165 -20.45 -1.73 1.48
C SER A 165 -21.53 -1.44 2.53
N TYR A 166 -22.47 -0.57 2.16
CA TYR A 166 -23.56 -0.16 3.01
C TYR A 166 -24.89 -0.49 2.33
N VAL A 167 -25.84 -0.97 3.11
CA VAL A 167 -27.24 -1.07 2.70
C VAL A 167 -28.02 0.03 3.39
N HIS A 168 -28.83 0.74 2.62
CA HIS A 168 -29.80 1.66 3.18
C HIS A 168 -30.91 0.87 3.86
N ALA A 169 -31.12 1.16 5.12
CA ALA A 169 -32.24 0.62 5.90
C ALA A 169 -33.44 1.54 5.82
#